data_ee4f6c7e0723315caca13dbbb9921bd5
#
_entry.id   ee4f6c7e0723315caca13dbbb9921bd5
#
_cell.length_a   1.000
_cell.length_b   1.000
_cell.length_c   1.000
_cell.angle_alpha   90.00
_cell.angle_beta   90.00
_cell.angle_gamma   90.00
#
_symmetry.space_group_name_H-M   'P 1'
#
loop_
_entity.id
_entity.type
_entity.pdbx_description
1 polymer ?
#
loop_
_entity_poly.entity_id
_entity_poly.type
_entity_poly.pdbx_seq_one_letter_code
_entity_poly.pdbx_strand_id
1 'polypeptide(L)'
;MKRTGTIIVLLVIVISSLIGIYWIWQKDQEDPIEYAAEQPETKTIVKETVATGSIVPKEEVNIKPNISGVIDKIHVEAGEFVKAGDLIAEIKVVPNVSSLTNAKNSIDQARNAVQTAKLALDNQESIYKRQKQLFDKGVVAANDFDLAQNAYNNALQRYKQEQVNLRGAQQNYDILRTGTTSGSLGKYAQTSIRSTVDGMVLDVPVKEGNQVIEANNFNEGTSIAVIADINKMIFEGKVDESEVGKIKEGLPLKITVGAYDNQKYDAVLDYIAPKGVEENGAIQFAIKGTLKAPEENKTNSFIRAGLSANASIILDQRTDVLAIKEALVQYDNETKKPFVEIQTGDQQFQRKEVELGLSDGIFVEIKSGISKDDAIKVWNPLKAPQGRGGYNG
;
A
#
# COMPACT_ATOMS: atom_id res chain seq x y z
N MET A 1 49.36 40.61 -86.42
CA MET A 1 48.02 40.24 -85.90
C MET A 1 47.98 39.09 -84.87
N LYS A 2 49.09 38.49 -84.41
CA LYS A 2 49.07 37.39 -83.41
C LYS A 2 49.24 37.81 -81.93
N ARG A 3 49.71 39.01 -81.63
CA ARG A 3 49.97 39.53 -80.28
C ARG A 3 48.74 40.17 -79.58
N THR A 4 47.79 40.71 -80.34
CA THR A 4 46.57 41.34 -79.83
C THR A 4 45.54 40.27 -79.31
N GLY A 5 45.46 39.11 -79.97
CA GLY A 5 44.58 38.01 -79.55
C GLY A 5 44.99 37.40 -78.21
N THR A 6 46.32 37.26 -77.98
CA THR A 6 46.84 36.71 -76.69
C THR A 6 46.62 37.64 -75.51
N ILE A 7 46.64 38.95 -75.71
CA ILE A 7 46.34 39.93 -74.63
C ILE A 7 44.89 39.92 -74.27
N ILE A 8 43.99 39.81 -75.26
CA ILE A 8 42.53 39.70 -74.98
C ILE A 8 42.17 38.41 -74.18
N VAL A 9 42.78 37.25 -74.54
CA VAL A 9 42.56 35.99 -73.80
C VAL A 9 43.08 36.09 -72.36
N LEU A 10 44.24 36.70 -72.14
CA LEU A 10 44.76 36.91 -70.78
C LEU A 10 43.87 37.87 -69.96
N LEU A 11 43.31 38.93 -70.58
CA LEU A 11 42.40 39.84 -69.90
C LEU A 11 41.08 39.19 -69.51
N VAL A 12 40.54 38.30 -70.34
CA VAL A 12 39.32 37.50 -70.01
C VAL A 12 39.59 36.53 -68.88
N ILE A 13 40.75 35.86 -68.82
CA ILE A 13 41.14 34.97 -67.73
C ILE A 13 41.28 35.75 -66.43
N VAL A 14 41.89 36.91 -66.43
CA VAL A 14 42.04 37.78 -65.24
C VAL A 14 40.67 38.28 -64.76
N ILE A 15 39.79 38.71 -65.65
CA ILE A 15 38.42 39.11 -65.26
C ILE A 15 37.62 37.97 -64.74
N SER A 16 37.67 36.76 -65.33
CA SER A 16 36.97 35.60 -64.84
C SER A 16 37.51 35.14 -63.48
N SER A 17 38.81 35.24 -63.24
CA SER A 17 39.43 34.96 -61.93
C SER A 17 38.99 35.96 -60.86
N LEU A 18 38.93 37.27 -61.19
CA LEU A 18 38.41 38.29 -60.25
C LEU A 18 36.94 38.12 -59.94
N ILE A 19 36.11 37.74 -60.91
CA ILE A 19 34.72 37.44 -60.74
C ILE A 19 34.59 36.17 -59.86
N GLY A 20 35.41 35.13 -60.07
CA GLY A 20 35.46 33.95 -59.26
C GLY A 20 35.83 34.21 -57.78
N ILE A 21 36.86 35.04 -57.57
CA ILE A 21 37.31 35.51 -56.25
C ILE A 21 36.21 36.35 -55.57
N TYR A 22 35.55 37.24 -56.29
CA TYR A 22 34.42 38.02 -55.78
C TYR A 22 33.24 37.15 -55.38
N TRP A 23 32.92 36.13 -56.17
CA TRP A 23 31.87 35.16 -55.88
C TRP A 23 32.18 34.27 -54.65
N ILE A 24 33.45 33.86 -54.48
CA ILE A 24 33.92 33.10 -53.31
C ILE A 24 33.90 34.02 -52.10
N TRP A 25 34.29 35.25 -52.19
CA TRP A 25 34.26 36.20 -51.06
C TRP A 25 32.85 36.57 -50.63
N GLN A 26 31.90 36.68 -51.55
CA GLN A 26 30.49 36.91 -51.24
C GLN A 26 29.80 35.64 -50.64
N LYS A 27 30.28 34.45 -50.95
CA LYS A 27 29.76 33.21 -50.47
C LYS A 27 30.35 32.83 -49.11
N ASP A 28 31.45 33.42 -48.69
CA ASP A 28 32.09 33.15 -47.36
C ASP A 28 31.62 34.11 -46.25
N GLN A 29 30.66 35.01 -46.55
CA GLN A 29 29.98 35.74 -45.49
C GLN A 29 28.94 34.74 -44.83
N GLU A 30 29.37 34.09 -43.79
CA GLU A 30 28.45 33.34 -42.93
C GLU A 30 27.35 34.29 -42.43
N ASP A 31 26.08 33.92 -42.61
CA ASP A 31 24.97 34.69 -42.05
C ASP A 31 25.24 34.93 -40.56
N PRO A 32 25.12 36.17 -40.08
CA PRO A 32 25.35 36.43 -38.65
C PRO A 32 24.45 35.54 -37.80
N ILE A 33 25.03 34.88 -36.80
CA ILE A 33 24.29 34.05 -35.88
C ILE A 33 23.36 34.96 -35.08
N GLU A 34 22.05 34.81 -35.28
CA GLU A 34 21.03 35.55 -34.55
C GLU A 34 20.59 34.77 -33.33
N TYR A 35 20.60 35.40 -32.17
CA TYR A 35 20.11 34.84 -30.91
C TYR A 35 18.80 35.49 -30.54
N ALA A 36 17.84 34.65 -30.02
CA ALA A 36 16.63 35.15 -29.38
C ALA A 36 16.94 35.69 -27.98
N ALA A 37 16.08 36.55 -27.49
CA ALA A 37 16.12 36.99 -26.09
C ALA A 37 14.79 36.70 -25.41
N GLU A 38 14.83 36.24 -24.16
CA GLU A 38 13.66 35.96 -23.30
C GLU A 38 13.71 36.86 -22.07
N GLN A 39 12.57 37.35 -21.63
CA GLN A 39 12.43 38.12 -20.40
C GLN A 39 12.21 37.22 -19.17
N PRO A 40 12.74 37.64 -18.01
CA PRO A 40 12.42 36.95 -16.73
C PRO A 40 10.92 37.00 -16.44
N GLU A 41 10.39 35.92 -15.91
CA GLU A 41 8.99 35.79 -15.51
C GLU A 41 8.86 35.78 -14.01
N THR A 42 7.76 36.34 -13.48
CA THR A 42 7.41 36.15 -12.09
C THR A 42 6.65 34.84 -11.95
N LYS A 43 7.21 33.87 -11.21
CA LYS A 43 6.68 32.50 -11.12
C LYS A 43 6.88 31.89 -9.74
N THR A 44 6.05 30.93 -9.42
CA THR A 44 6.27 30.05 -8.26
C THR A 44 7.18 28.89 -8.69
N ILE A 45 8.30 28.73 -8.03
CA ILE A 45 9.24 27.62 -8.23
C ILE A 45 9.02 26.61 -7.10
N VAL A 46 8.78 25.35 -7.47
CA VAL A 46 8.58 24.25 -6.53
C VAL A 46 9.63 23.19 -6.79
N LYS A 47 10.49 22.98 -5.81
CA LYS A 47 11.43 21.87 -5.83
C LYS A 47 10.74 20.64 -5.25
N GLU A 48 10.55 19.63 -6.08
CA GLU A 48 9.87 18.41 -5.68
C GLU A 48 10.66 17.17 -6.08
N THR A 49 10.40 16.08 -5.37
CA THR A 49 10.82 14.74 -5.78
C THR A 49 9.60 13.85 -5.92
N VAL A 50 9.67 12.87 -6.80
CA VAL A 50 8.52 12.00 -7.10
C VAL A 50 8.70 10.63 -6.48
N ALA A 51 7.65 10.16 -5.81
CA ALA A 51 7.51 8.80 -5.34
C ALA A 51 6.41 8.09 -6.12
N THR A 52 6.65 6.86 -6.52
CA THR A 52 5.64 6.01 -7.16
C THR A 52 5.08 5.01 -6.16
N GLY A 53 3.79 4.74 -6.23
CA GLY A 53 3.13 3.85 -5.27
C GLY A 53 1.67 3.62 -5.59
N SER A 54 0.89 3.35 -4.55
CA SER A 54 -0.56 3.12 -4.63
C SER A 54 -1.29 3.74 -3.46
N ILE A 55 -2.59 3.94 -3.63
CA ILE A 55 -3.47 4.35 -2.55
C ILE A 55 -4.07 3.10 -1.94
N VAL A 56 -3.88 2.92 -0.63
CA VAL A 56 -4.37 1.78 0.13
C VAL A 56 -5.10 2.26 1.39
N PRO A 57 -6.00 1.47 1.96
CA PRO A 57 -6.56 1.78 3.27
C PRO A 57 -5.45 1.80 4.33
N LYS A 58 -5.63 2.63 5.34
CA LYS A 58 -4.69 2.70 6.47
C LYS A 58 -4.60 1.39 7.24
N GLU A 59 -5.74 0.70 7.37
CA GLU A 59 -5.86 -0.58 8.06
C GLU A 59 -6.78 -1.49 7.26
N GLU A 60 -6.33 -2.72 7.03
CA GLU A 60 -7.11 -3.80 6.42
C GLU A 60 -7.26 -4.93 7.42
N VAL A 61 -8.49 -5.41 7.59
CA VAL A 61 -8.79 -6.51 8.48
C VAL A 61 -9.21 -7.73 7.68
N ASN A 62 -8.39 -8.78 7.77
CA ASN A 62 -8.69 -10.07 7.18
C ASN A 62 -9.62 -10.86 8.10
N ILE A 63 -10.84 -11.11 7.68
CA ILE A 63 -11.80 -11.94 8.40
C ILE A 63 -11.44 -13.39 8.14
N LYS A 64 -11.04 -14.10 9.21
CA LYS A 64 -10.59 -15.48 9.17
C LYS A 64 -11.51 -16.36 10.02
N PRO A 65 -11.69 -17.64 9.68
CA PRO A 65 -12.54 -18.55 10.46
C PRO A 65 -11.86 -19.01 11.74
N ASN A 66 -12.66 -19.28 12.76
CA ASN A 66 -12.22 -19.89 14.03
C ASN A 66 -12.29 -21.43 13.99
N ILE A 67 -12.84 -22.01 12.92
CA ILE A 67 -12.99 -23.45 12.73
C ILE A 67 -12.71 -23.80 11.27
N SER A 68 -12.14 -24.96 11.03
CA SER A 68 -11.95 -25.50 9.69
C SER A 68 -13.22 -26.16 9.16
N GLY A 69 -13.50 -25.99 7.86
CA GLY A 69 -14.69 -26.58 7.25
C GLY A 69 -14.84 -26.19 5.79
N VAL A 70 -16.06 -26.22 5.29
CA VAL A 70 -16.42 -25.82 3.94
C VAL A 70 -17.38 -24.63 4.03
N ILE A 71 -17.18 -23.61 3.21
CA ILE A 71 -18.10 -22.48 3.10
C ILE A 71 -19.45 -23.01 2.62
N ASP A 72 -20.47 -22.83 3.45
CA ASP A 72 -21.85 -23.20 3.11
C ASP A 72 -22.52 -22.06 2.32
N LYS A 73 -22.41 -20.83 2.83
CA LYS A 73 -23.00 -19.66 2.22
C LYS A 73 -22.17 -18.40 2.49
N ILE A 74 -22.11 -17.49 1.49
CA ILE A 74 -21.52 -16.16 1.60
C ILE A 74 -22.66 -15.14 1.53
N HIS A 75 -22.68 -14.19 2.47
CA HIS A 75 -23.75 -13.22 2.65
C HIS A 75 -23.36 -11.79 2.20
N VAL A 76 -22.12 -11.58 1.79
CA VAL A 76 -21.60 -10.27 1.42
C VAL A 76 -20.86 -10.33 0.09
N GLU A 77 -20.85 -9.21 -0.63
CA GLU A 77 -20.12 -9.04 -1.88
C GLU A 77 -19.07 -7.93 -1.75
N ALA A 78 -18.04 -7.98 -2.61
CA ALA A 78 -17.05 -6.93 -2.68
C ALA A 78 -17.72 -5.58 -3.08
N GLY A 79 -17.41 -4.52 -2.32
CA GLY A 79 -18.02 -3.20 -2.47
C GLY A 79 -19.18 -2.92 -1.52
N GLU A 80 -19.62 -3.89 -0.72
CA GLU A 80 -20.68 -3.74 0.26
C GLU A 80 -20.15 -3.15 1.58
N PHE A 81 -20.96 -2.32 2.24
CA PHE A 81 -20.65 -1.81 3.58
C PHE A 81 -21.21 -2.73 4.65
N VAL A 82 -20.37 -3.10 5.60
CA VAL A 82 -20.72 -3.94 6.73
C VAL A 82 -20.38 -3.26 8.06
N LYS A 83 -21.13 -3.62 9.10
CA LYS A 83 -20.87 -3.20 10.47
C LYS A 83 -20.30 -4.35 11.30
N ALA A 84 -19.62 -4.00 12.37
CA ALA A 84 -19.17 -4.99 13.35
C ALA A 84 -20.35 -5.82 13.86
N GLY A 85 -20.24 -7.15 13.73
CA GLY A 85 -21.30 -8.10 14.05
C GLY A 85 -22.13 -8.61 12.88
N ASP A 86 -22.07 -7.97 11.70
CA ASP A 86 -22.79 -8.42 10.51
C ASP A 86 -22.27 -9.79 10.03
N LEU A 87 -23.18 -10.61 9.50
CA LEU A 87 -22.89 -11.96 9.05
C LEU A 87 -22.19 -11.90 7.68
N ILE A 88 -20.98 -12.45 7.62
CA ILE A 88 -20.15 -12.48 6.40
C ILE A 88 -20.34 -13.81 5.67
N ALA A 89 -20.15 -14.93 6.39
CA ALA A 89 -20.25 -16.25 5.80
C ALA A 89 -20.68 -17.30 6.84
N GLU A 90 -21.19 -18.42 6.36
CA GLU A 90 -21.50 -19.61 7.15
C GLU A 90 -20.58 -20.75 6.74
N ILE A 91 -20.03 -21.44 7.74
CA ILE A 91 -19.14 -22.60 7.55
C ILE A 91 -19.83 -23.86 8.03
N LYS A 92 -19.81 -24.88 7.20
CA LYS A 92 -20.22 -26.22 7.52
C LYS A 92 -19.00 -27.04 7.92
N VAL A 93 -19.00 -27.54 9.15
CA VAL A 93 -17.93 -28.41 9.62
C VAL A 93 -17.96 -29.71 8.85
N VAL A 94 -16.82 -30.13 8.31
CA VAL A 94 -16.65 -31.47 7.72
C VAL A 94 -15.87 -32.32 8.71
N PRO A 95 -16.58 -33.15 9.52
CA PRO A 95 -15.93 -33.88 10.57
C PRO A 95 -15.05 -35.01 10.02
N ASN A 96 -13.92 -35.23 10.66
CA ASN A 96 -13.11 -36.41 10.38
C ASN A 96 -13.83 -37.68 10.90
N VAL A 97 -14.09 -38.64 10.02
CA VAL A 97 -14.84 -39.87 10.32
C VAL A 97 -14.18 -40.67 11.45
N SER A 98 -12.84 -40.76 11.48
CA SER A 98 -12.12 -41.45 12.55
C SER A 98 -12.34 -40.79 13.90
N SER A 99 -12.25 -39.44 13.97
CA SER A 99 -12.47 -38.67 15.20
C SER A 99 -13.90 -38.83 15.70
N LEU A 100 -14.90 -38.77 14.78
CA LEU A 100 -16.30 -39.03 15.16
C LEU A 100 -16.52 -40.43 15.68
N THR A 101 -15.93 -41.46 15.06
CA THR A 101 -16.03 -42.85 15.49
C THR A 101 -15.41 -43.03 16.87
N ASN A 102 -14.24 -42.46 17.13
CA ASN A 102 -13.58 -42.50 18.44
C ASN A 102 -14.43 -41.80 19.53
N ALA A 103 -14.99 -40.64 19.24
CA ALA A 103 -15.84 -39.91 20.16
C ALA A 103 -17.13 -40.71 20.45
N LYS A 104 -17.73 -41.38 19.44
CA LYS A 104 -18.88 -42.26 19.63
C LYS A 104 -18.54 -43.44 20.53
N ASN A 105 -17.40 -44.10 20.31
CA ASN A 105 -16.93 -45.16 21.18
C ASN A 105 -16.74 -44.69 22.62
N SER A 106 -16.23 -43.47 22.83
CA SER A 106 -16.11 -42.88 24.18
C SER A 106 -17.46 -42.66 24.86
N ILE A 107 -18.51 -42.28 24.12
CA ILE A 107 -19.88 -42.18 24.64
C ILE A 107 -20.37 -43.56 25.09
N ASP A 108 -20.17 -44.60 24.28
CA ASP A 108 -20.63 -45.95 24.59
C ASP A 108 -19.89 -46.53 25.82
N GLN A 109 -18.59 -46.27 25.96
CA GLN A 109 -17.82 -46.61 27.17
C GLN A 109 -18.33 -45.86 28.40
N ALA A 110 -18.56 -44.55 28.32
CA ALA A 110 -19.09 -43.76 29.44
C ALA A 110 -20.51 -44.18 29.81
N ARG A 111 -21.34 -44.54 28.84
CA ARG A 111 -22.69 -45.08 29.07
C ARG A 111 -22.64 -46.39 29.86
N ASN A 112 -21.76 -47.32 29.47
CA ASN A 112 -21.55 -48.57 30.20
C ASN A 112 -21.05 -48.34 31.63
N ALA A 113 -20.15 -47.36 31.84
CA ALA A 113 -19.66 -46.97 33.17
C ALA A 113 -20.81 -46.44 34.07
N VAL A 114 -21.69 -45.58 33.52
CA VAL A 114 -22.89 -45.08 34.21
C VAL A 114 -23.81 -46.24 34.60
N GLN A 115 -24.03 -47.21 33.70
CA GLN A 115 -24.88 -48.38 33.98
C GLN A 115 -24.28 -49.25 35.10
N THR A 116 -22.99 -49.51 35.08
CA THR A 116 -22.27 -50.25 36.11
C THR A 116 -22.35 -49.54 37.47
N ALA A 117 -22.10 -48.23 37.49
CA ALA A 117 -22.19 -47.41 38.69
C ALA A 117 -23.64 -47.36 39.25
N LYS A 118 -24.65 -47.34 38.35
CA LYS A 118 -26.06 -47.38 38.71
C LYS A 118 -26.41 -48.70 39.40
N LEU A 119 -25.99 -49.85 38.83
CA LEU A 119 -26.20 -51.16 39.44
C LEU A 119 -25.54 -51.27 40.82
N ALA A 120 -24.33 -50.73 40.99
CA ALA A 120 -23.63 -50.67 42.26
C ALA A 120 -24.39 -49.80 43.28
N LEU A 121 -24.92 -48.65 42.85
CA LEU A 121 -25.73 -47.76 43.68
C LEU A 121 -27.01 -48.45 44.16
N ASP A 122 -27.74 -49.08 43.23
CA ASP A 122 -29.00 -49.75 43.54
C ASP A 122 -28.79 -50.91 44.57
N ASN A 123 -27.68 -51.65 44.45
CA ASN A 123 -27.29 -52.67 45.44
C ASN A 123 -26.99 -52.04 46.81
N GLN A 124 -26.13 -50.95 46.83
CA GLN A 124 -25.82 -50.30 48.12
C GLN A 124 -27.02 -49.58 48.72
N GLU A 125 -27.95 -49.07 47.96
CA GLU A 125 -29.20 -48.48 48.40
C GLU A 125 -30.08 -49.55 49.12
N SER A 126 -30.16 -50.73 48.54
CA SER A 126 -30.91 -51.85 49.12
C SER A 126 -30.31 -52.31 50.45
N ILE A 127 -28.95 -52.34 50.53
CA ILE A 127 -28.23 -52.66 51.77
C ILE A 127 -28.49 -51.59 52.84
N TYR A 128 -28.33 -50.31 52.45
CA TYR A 128 -28.56 -49.17 53.33
C TYR A 128 -29.97 -49.12 53.87
N LYS A 129 -30.99 -49.31 53.01
CA LYS A 129 -32.41 -49.35 53.47
C LYS A 129 -32.66 -50.47 54.48
N ARG A 130 -32.10 -51.63 54.28
CA ARG A 130 -32.21 -52.76 55.19
C ARG A 130 -31.51 -52.51 56.53
N GLN A 131 -30.28 -52.00 56.50
CA GLN A 131 -29.51 -51.64 57.70
C GLN A 131 -30.19 -50.53 58.51
N LYS A 132 -30.79 -49.55 57.82
CA LYS A 132 -31.55 -48.48 58.45
C LYS A 132 -32.78 -49.06 59.24
N GLN A 133 -33.54 -49.95 58.61
CA GLN A 133 -34.67 -50.57 59.26
C GLN A 133 -34.27 -51.40 60.49
N LEU A 134 -33.13 -52.08 60.45
CA LEU A 134 -32.63 -52.88 61.61
C LEU A 134 -32.05 -51.94 62.68
N PHE A 135 -31.43 -50.87 62.35
CA PHE A 135 -30.93 -49.84 63.26
C PHE A 135 -32.07 -49.13 63.97
N ASP A 136 -33.14 -48.77 63.27
CA ASP A 136 -34.33 -48.13 63.80
C ASP A 136 -35.06 -49.08 64.81
N LYS A 137 -34.86 -50.40 64.67
CA LYS A 137 -35.37 -51.42 65.59
C LYS A 137 -34.38 -51.80 66.70
N GLY A 138 -33.19 -51.16 66.77
CA GLY A 138 -32.17 -51.46 67.78
C GLY A 138 -31.45 -52.81 67.62
N VAL A 139 -31.50 -53.43 66.43
CA VAL A 139 -30.92 -54.74 66.11
C VAL A 139 -29.46 -54.72 65.75
N VAL A 140 -28.97 -53.60 65.10
CA VAL A 140 -27.61 -53.46 64.67
C VAL A 140 -26.92 -52.31 65.37
N ALA A 141 -25.56 -52.35 65.45
CA ALA A 141 -24.75 -51.29 66.05
C ALA A 141 -24.71 -50.04 65.18
N ALA A 142 -24.49 -48.86 65.76
CA ALA A 142 -24.38 -47.61 65.04
C ALA A 142 -23.23 -47.61 63.98
N ASN A 143 -22.11 -48.25 64.33
CA ASN A 143 -20.99 -48.38 63.42
C ASN A 143 -21.32 -49.14 62.10
N ASP A 144 -22.15 -50.21 62.22
CA ASP A 144 -22.57 -51.02 61.07
C ASP A 144 -23.52 -50.23 60.15
N PHE A 145 -24.40 -49.43 60.76
CA PHE A 145 -25.25 -48.50 60.03
C PHE A 145 -24.43 -47.40 59.30
N ASP A 146 -23.47 -46.77 60.01
CA ASP A 146 -22.59 -45.75 59.45
C ASP A 146 -21.76 -46.29 58.28
N LEU A 147 -21.25 -47.50 58.37
CA LEU A 147 -20.56 -48.18 57.27
C LEU A 147 -21.47 -48.35 56.05
N ALA A 148 -22.70 -48.79 56.22
CA ALA A 148 -23.66 -48.97 55.13
C ALA A 148 -24.07 -47.61 54.50
N GLN A 149 -24.23 -46.58 55.33
CA GLN A 149 -24.52 -45.22 54.88
C GLN A 149 -23.35 -44.64 54.05
N ASN A 150 -22.11 -44.78 54.52
CA ASN A 150 -20.94 -44.35 53.84
C ASN A 150 -20.75 -45.06 52.47
N ALA A 151 -20.98 -46.38 52.42
CA ALA A 151 -20.94 -47.19 51.21
C ALA A 151 -22.01 -46.75 50.21
N TYR A 152 -23.23 -46.44 50.64
CA TYR A 152 -24.26 -45.84 49.77
C TYR A 152 -23.88 -44.46 49.24
N ASN A 153 -23.40 -43.56 50.13
CA ASN A 153 -22.96 -42.21 49.72
C ASN A 153 -21.82 -42.28 48.70
N ASN A 154 -20.86 -43.17 48.91
CA ASN A 154 -19.74 -43.36 47.96
C ASN A 154 -20.26 -43.88 46.62
N ALA A 155 -21.17 -44.84 46.58
CA ALA A 155 -21.78 -45.35 45.36
C ALA A 155 -22.59 -44.25 44.62
N LEU A 156 -23.32 -43.40 45.36
CA LEU A 156 -24.05 -42.26 44.84
C LEU A 156 -23.11 -41.22 44.20
N GLN A 157 -22.02 -40.88 44.86
CA GLN A 157 -21.02 -39.95 44.30
C GLN A 157 -20.39 -40.52 43.02
N ARG A 158 -20.04 -41.81 43.01
CA ARG A 158 -19.50 -42.48 41.83
C ARG A 158 -20.49 -42.44 40.67
N TYR A 159 -21.76 -42.74 40.89
CA TYR A 159 -22.79 -42.66 39.87
C TYR A 159 -22.93 -41.24 39.29
N LYS A 160 -22.94 -40.20 40.14
CA LYS A 160 -22.97 -38.80 39.72
C LYS A 160 -21.73 -38.44 38.87
N GLN A 161 -20.55 -38.91 39.28
CA GLN A 161 -19.32 -38.67 38.54
C GLN A 161 -19.36 -39.28 37.13
N GLU A 162 -19.85 -40.54 37.00
CA GLU A 162 -19.96 -41.17 35.67
C GLU A 162 -21.02 -40.51 34.79
N GLN A 163 -22.08 -39.93 35.36
CA GLN A 163 -23.03 -39.10 34.61
C GLN A 163 -22.36 -37.80 34.03
N VAL A 164 -21.46 -37.18 34.80
CA VAL A 164 -20.69 -36.02 34.32
C VAL A 164 -19.75 -36.44 33.20
N ASN A 165 -19.08 -37.57 33.33
CA ASN A 165 -18.20 -38.14 32.31
C ASN A 165 -18.96 -38.42 31.00
N LEU A 166 -20.15 -39.02 31.07
CA LEU A 166 -21.01 -39.25 29.91
C LEU A 166 -21.43 -37.95 29.23
N ARG A 167 -21.81 -36.94 30.02
CA ARG A 167 -22.15 -35.62 29.47
C ARG A 167 -20.96 -34.98 28.75
N GLY A 168 -19.76 -35.07 29.32
CA GLY A 168 -18.52 -34.59 28.69
C GLY A 168 -18.24 -35.31 27.37
N ALA A 169 -18.39 -36.64 27.32
CA ALA A 169 -18.22 -37.41 26.10
C ALA A 169 -19.26 -37.02 25.02
N GLN A 170 -20.51 -36.79 25.39
CA GLN A 170 -21.56 -36.30 24.48
C GLN A 170 -21.24 -34.91 23.92
N GLN A 171 -20.84 -34.00 24.78
CA GLN A 171 -20.43 -32.64 24.35
C GLN A 171 -19.25 -32.68 23.34
N ASN A 172 -18.25 -33.50 23.62
CA ASN A 172 -17.11 -33.67 22.70
C ASN A 172 -17.55 -34.20 21.32
N TYR A 173 -18.45 -35.19 21.30
CA TYR A 173 -19.03 -35.71 20.06
C TYR A 173 -19.80 -34.61 19.29
N ASP A 174 -20.62 -33.81 19.98
CA ASP A 174 -21.38 -32.72 19.35
C ASP A 174 -20.46 -31.65 18.75
N ILE A 175 -19.39 -31.28 19.47
CA ILE A 175 -18.36 -30.34 18.95
C ILE A 175 -17.74 -30.88 17.68
N LEU A 176 -17.32 -32.15 17.65
CA LEU A 176 -16.71 -32.77 16.47
C LEU A 176 -17.70 -32.90 15.31
N ARG A 177 -18.99 -33.07 15.57
CA ARG A 177 -20.03 -33.26 14.55
C ARG A 177 -20.53 -31.95 13.96
N THR A 178 -20.73 -30.93 14.76
CA THR A 178 -21.42 -29.68 14.36
C THR A 178 -20.55 -28.43 14.47
N GLY A 179 -19.35 -28.53 15.08
CA GLY A 179 -18.50 -27.37 15.39
C GLY A 179 -19.04 -26.52 16.54
N THR A 180 -20.18 -26.90 17.14
CA THR A 180 -20.82 -26.14 18.20
C THR A 180 -21.16 -27.04 19.38
N THR A 181 -21.23 -26.47 20.58
CA THR A 181 -21.72 -27.16 21.79
C THR A 181 -22.93 -26.42 22.34
N SER A 182 -23.84 -27.17 22.93
CA SER A 182 -24.99 -26.61 23.67
C SER A 182 -24.50 -25.99 24.97
N GLY A 183 -24.70 -24.69 25.17
CA GLY A 183 -24.36 -23.98 26.40
C GLY A 183 -23.48 -22.75 26.23
N SER A 184 -22.90 -22.23 27.34
CA SER A 184 -22.11 -21.02 27.38
C SER A 184 -20.81 -21.08 26.52
N LEU A 185 -20.30 -22.27 26.25
CA LEU A 185 -19.13 -22.48 25.38
C LEU A 185 -19.47 -22.41 23.88
N GLY A 186 -20.75 -22.51 23.49
CA GLY A 186 -21.19 -22.39 22.10
C GLY A 186 -20.94 -21.05 21.46
N LYS A 187 -20.61 -20.02 22.26
CA LYS A 187 -20.19 -18.71 21.75
C LYS A 187 -18.81 -18.71 21.09
N TYR A 188 -17.95 -19.68 21.38
CA TYR A 188 -16.57 -19.72 20.90
C TYR A 188 -16.40 -20.58 19.64
N ALA A 189 -17.29 -21.52 19.38
CA ALA A 189 -17.29 -22.34 18.17
C ALA A 189 -18.45 -21.90 17.27
N GLN A 190 -18.31 -20.76 16.62
CA GLN A 190 -19.34 -20.23 15.73
C GLN A 190 -19.08 -20.67 14.29
N THR A 191 -20.03 -21.37 13.70
CA THR A 191 -20.08 -21.66 12.26
C THR A 191 -20.43 -20.42 11.44
N SER A 192 -20.95 -19.38 12.08
CA SER A 192 -21.28 -18.07 11.46
C SER A 192 -20.13 -17.10 11.64
N ILE A 193 -19.51 -16.72 10.56
CA ILE A 193 -18.41 -15.76 10.53
C ILE A 193 -18.98 -14.36 10.40
N ARG A 194 -18.59 -13.47 11.32
CA ARG A 194 -19.09 -12.11 11.41
C ARG A 194 -17.96 -11.10 11.28
N SER A 195 -18.28 -9.91 10.78
CA SER A 195 -17.34 -8.80 10.76
C SER A 195 -16.93 -8.40 12.17
N THR A 196 -15.65 -8.13 12.38
CA THR A 196 -15.10 -7.60 13.64
C THR A 196 -15.01 -6.08 13.64
N VAL A 197 -15.15 -5.45 12.47
CA VAL A 197 -14.99 -4.00 12.26
C VAL A 197 -16.08 -3.45 11.34
N ASP A 198 -16.30 -2.15 11.41
CA ASP A 198 -17.12 -1.42 10.43
C ASP A 198 -16.25 -1.07 9.23
N GLY A 199 -16.78 -1.21 8.01
CA GLY A 199 -16.04 -0.85 6.80
C GLY A 199 -16.66 -1.37 5.52
N MET A 200 -15.95 -1.18 4.43
CA MET A 200 -16.30 -1.75 3.13
C MET A 200 -15.58 -3.08 2.91
N VAL A 201 -16.27 -4.06 2.38
CA VAL A 201 -15.68 -5.32 1.93
C VAL A 201 -14.88 -5.03 0.66
N LEU A 202 -13.56 -5.15 0.74
CA LEU A 202 -12.68 -4.92 -0.42
C LEU A 202 -12.61 -6.12 -1.33
N ASP A 203 -12.54 -7.31 -0.75
CA ASP A 203 -12.40 -8.58 -1.49
C ASP A 203 -13.02 -9.74 -0.71
N VAL A 204 -13.51 -10.74 -1.45
CA VAL A 204 -14.00 -12.02 -0.95
C VAL A 204 -13.30 -13.14 -1.75
N PRO A 205 -12.08 -13.54 -1.33
CA PRO A 205 -11.23 -14.45 -2.11
C PRO A 205 -11.72 -15.90 -2.14
N VAL A 206 -12.77 -16.23 -1.37
CA VAL A 206 -13.35 -17.57 -1.29
C VAL A 206 -14.71 -17.65 -1.97
N LYS A 207 -15.15 -18.87 -2.31
CA LYS A 207 -16.48 -19.15 -2.89
C LYS A 207 -17.19 -20.20 -2.06
N GLU A 208 -18.51 -20.26 -2.19
CA GLU A 208 -19.33 -21.36 -1.64
C GLU A 208 -18.79 -22.71 -2.11
N GLY A 209 -18.69 -23.67 -1.18
CA GLY A 209 -18.08 -24.97 -1.42
C GLY A 209 -16.56 -25.03 -1.22
N ASN A 210 -15.87 -23.90 -1.08
CA ASN A 210 -14.42 -23.91 -0.82
C ASN A 210 -14.12 -24.38 0.60
N GLN A 211 -13.05 -25.17 0.73
CA GLN A 211 -12.54 -25.56 2.05
C GLN A 211 -11.75 -24.41 2.65
N VAL A 212 -11.98 -24.13 3.94
CA VAL A 212 -11.28 -23.11 4.71
C VAL A 212 -10.64 -23.72 5.96
N ILE A 213 -9.52 -23.17 6.36
CA ILE A 213 -8.72 -23.62 7.48
C ILE A 213 -8.66 -22.51 8.52
N GLU A 214 -8.83 -22.86 9.79
CA GLU A 214 -8.70 -21.92 10.91
C GLU A 214 -7.28 -21.34 11.04
N ALA A 215 -7.19 -20.12 11.52
CA ALA A 215 -5.92 -19.50 11.89
C ALA A 215 -5.42 -20.09 13.22
N ASN A 216 -4.16 -20.51 13.27
CA ASN A 216 -3.49 -21.00 14.48
C ASN A 216 -1.99 -20.61 14.45
N ASN A 217 -1.23 -20.98 15.49
CA ASN A 217 0.19 -20.63 15.61
C ASN A 217 1.09 -21.20 14.49
N PHE A 218 0.60 -22.16 13.72
CA PHE A 218 1.34 -22.82 12.63
C PHE A 218 0.82 -22.44 11.23
N ASN A 219 -0.39 -21.83 11.16
CA ASN A 219 -1.05 -21.50 9.91
C ASN A 219 -1.80 -20.17 10.05
N GLU A 220 -1.59 -19.27 9.11
CA GLU A 220 -2.30 -17.98 9.08
C GLU A 220 -3.81 -18.08 8.88
N GLY A 221 -4.30 -19.26 8.46
CA GLY A 221 -5.70 -19.48 8.13
C GLY A 221 -6.13 -18.90 6.79
N THR A 222 -7.32 -19.27 6.34
CA THR A 222 -7.88 -18.80 5.08
C THR A 222 -8.60 -17.47 5.30
N SER A 223 -8.25 -16.42 4.54
CA SER A 223 -9.03 -15.17 4.53
C SER A 223 -10.37 -15.40 3.82
N ILE A 224 -11.48 -15.07 4.47
CA ILE A 224 -12.83 -15.18 3.91
C ILE A 224 -13.25 -13.86 3.26
N ALA A 225 -12.97 -12.74 3.92
CA ALA A 225 -13.23 -11.40 3.41
C ALA A 225 -12.15 -10.44 3.93
N VAL A 226 -11.87 -9.41 3.15
CA VAL A 226 -10.99 -8.30 3.54
C VAL A 226 -11.86 -7.06 3.71
N ILE A 227 -11.84 -6.47 4.89
CA ILE A 227 -12.66 -5.30 5.23
C ILE A 227 -11.75 -4.14 5.62
N ALA A 228 -12.06 -2.93 5.13
CA ALA A 228 -11.31 -1.73 5.46
C ALA A 228 -12.20 -0.48 5.55
N ASP A 229 -11.71 0.52 6.31
CA ASP A 229 -12.31 1.84 6.36
C ASP A 229 -11.80 2.68 5.18
N ILE A 230 -12.62 2.83 4.16
CA ILE A 230 -12.29 3.60 2.94
C ILE A 230 -12.22 5.11 3.16
N ASN A 231 -12.63 5.64 4.32
CA ASN A 231 -12.49 7.05 4.64
C ASN A 231 -11.08 7.39 5.12
N LYS A 232 -10.29 6.38 5.49
CA LYS A 232 -8.92 6.51 5.98
C LYS A 232 -7.95 5.89 5.00
N MET A 233 -7.74 6.60 3.87
CA MET A 233 -6.80 6.15 2.85
C MET A 233 -5.42 6.77 3.06
N ILE A 234 -4.37 6.02 2.73
CA ILE A 234 -2.99 6.46 2.72
C ILE A 234 -2.37 6.21 1.34
N PHE A 235 -1.39 7.02 1.02
CA PHE A 235 -0.45 6.72 -0.06
C PHE A 235 0.67 5.84 0.52
N GLU A 236 0.93 4.71 -0.09
CA GLU A 236 2.07 3.87 0.18
C GLU A 236 2.92 3.78 -1.08
N GLY A 237 4.15 4.28 -1.00
CA GLY A 237 5.02 4.41 -2.16
C GLY A 237 6.48 4.19 -1.82
N LYS A 238 7.33 4.34 -2.83
CA LYS A 238 8.76 4.12 -2.74
C LYS A 238 9.52 5.30 -3.33
N VAL A 239 10.63 5.64 -2.68
CA VAL A 239 11.55 6.71 -3.08
C VAL A 239 12.93 6.11 -3.26
N ASP A 240 13.65 6.58 -4.26
CA ASP A 240 15.03 6.17 -4.54
C ASP A 240 16.02 6.62 -3.46
N GLU A 241 17.11 5.89 -3.27
CA GLU A 241 18.17 6.20 -2.31
C GLU A 241 18.76 7.60 -2.49
N SER A 242 18.86 8.08 -3.73
CA SER A 242 19.40 9.42 -4.04
C SER A 242 18.52 10.56 -3.55
N GLU A 243 17.21 10.29 -3.33
CA GLU A 243 16.21 11.28 -2.96
C GLU A 243 15.81 11.19 -1.47
N VAL A 244 15.94 10.00 -0.84
CA VAL A 244 15.50 9.79 0.55
C VAL A 244 16.20 10.73 1.54
N GLY A 245 17.46 11.08 1.31
CA GLY A 245 18.20 12.02 2.16
C GLY A 245 17.69 13.47 2.12
N LYS A 246 16.85 13.82 1.14
CA LYS A 246 16.27 15.16 0.97
C LYS A 246 14.90 15.30 1.61
N ILE A 247 14.20 14.20 1.89
CA ILE A 247 12.84 14.20 2.43
C ILE A 247 12.85 14.09 3.96
N LYS A 248 11.79 14.62 4.56
CA LYS A 248 11.53 14.57 6.02
C LYS A 248 10.06 14.34 6.28
N GLU A 249 9.75 13.72 7.39
CA GLU A 249 8.36 13.60 7.87
C GLU A 249 7.73 15.00 8.05
N GLY A 250 6.45 15.10 7.74
CA GLY A 250 5.70 16.37 7.79
C GLY A 250 5.69 17.16 6.48
N LEU A 251 6.46 16.75 5.45
CA LEU A 251 6.43 17.44 4.16
C LEU A 251 5.07 17.26 3.45
N PRO A 252 4.60 18.30 2.75
CA PRO A 252 3.38 18.22 1.96
C PRO A 252 3.59 17.35 0.71
N LEU A 253 2.60 16.52 0.43
CA LEU A 253 2.54 15.69 -0.77
C LEU A 253 1.39 16.14 -1.66
N LYS A 254 1.61 16.13 -2.96
CA LYS A 254 0.55 16.21 -3.98
C LYS A 254 0.46 14.89 -4.71
N ILE A 255 -0.63 14.16 -4.48
CA ILE A 255 -0.84 12.82 -5.03
C ILE A 255 -1.68 12.93 -6.28
N THR A 256 -1.18 12.38 -7.38
CA THR A 256 -1.88 12.25 -8.65
C THR A 256 -2.20 10.78 -8.87
N VAL A 257 -3.47 10.44 -9.05
CA VAL A 257 -3.94 9.06 -9.26
C VAL A 257 -4.14 8.84 -10.76
N GLY A 258 -3.50 7.82 -11.31
CA GLY A 258 -3.53 7.56 -12.75
C GLY A 258 -4.93 7.32 -13.35
N ALA A 259 -5.87 6.82 -12.53
CA ALA A 259 -7.24 6.61 -12.97
C ALA A 259 -8.11 7.90 -13.03
N TYR A 260 -7.62 9.02 -12.46
CA TYR A 260 -8.36 10.28 -12.35
C TYR A 260 -7.46 11.45 -12.81
N ASP A 261 -7.26 11.57 -14.11
CA ASP A 261 -6.27 12.44 -14.78
C ASP A 261 -6.20 13.91 -14.32
N ASN A 262 -7.21 14.45 -13.67
CA ASN A 262 -7.26 15.86 -13.27
C ASN A 262 -7.45 16.07 -11.75
N GLN A 263 -7.42 15.01 -10.93
CA GLN A 263 -7.62 15.15 -9.50
C GLN A 263 -6.28 15.02 -8.76
N LYS A 264 -5.91 16.09 -8.07
CA LYS A 264 -4.77 16.10 -7.15
C LYS A 264 -5.29 16.05 -5.73
N TYR A 265 -4.75 15.14 -4.95
CA TYR A 265 -5.08 14.98 -3.54
C TYR A 265 -3.93 15.49 -2.69
N ASP A 266 -4.25 16.35 -1.73
CA ASP A 266 -3.27 16.79 -0.77
C ASP A 266 -3.08 15.73 0.32
N ALA A 267 -1.83 15.49 0.67
CA ALA A 267 -1.45 14.55 1.70
C ALA A 267 -0.26 15.08 2.51
N VAL A 268 0.08 14.40 3.58
CA VAL A 268 1.25 14.69 4.40
C VAL A 268 2.09 13.43 4.52
N LEU A 269 3.41 13.57 4.38
CA LEU A 269 4.36 12.48 4.56
C LEU A 269 4.49 12.16 6.05
N ASP A 270 4.00 11.00 6.48
CA ASP A 270 3.96 10.62 7.89
C ASP A 270 5.09 9.67 8.28
N TYR A 271 5.59 8.91 7.32
CA TYR A 271 6.55 7.86 7.61
C TYR A 271 7.54 7.66 6.47
N ILE A 272 8.80 7.48 6.83
CA ILE A 272 9.89 7.10 5.94
C ILE A 272 10.55 5.86 6.53
N ALA A 273 10.65 4.78 5.76
CA ALA A 273 11.26 3.54 6.25
C ALA A 273 12.74 3.77 6.59
N PRO A 274 13.22 3.33 7.77
CA PRO A 274 14.61 3.49 8.16
C PRO A 274 15.56 2.53 7.42
N LYS A 275 15.01 1.54 6.70
CA LYS A 275 15.74 0.53 5.95
C LYS A 275 15.29 0.53 4.50
N GLY A 276 16.26 0.68 3.58
CA GLY A 276 16.04 0.47 2.15
C GLY A 276 15.91 -1.03 1.81
N VAL A 277 15.16 -1.31 0.78
CA VAL A 277 14.98 -2.64 0.20
C VAL A 277 15.47 -2.61 -1.24
N GLU A 278 16.32 -3.56 -1.62
CA GLU A 278 16.77 -3.71 -3.00
C GLU A 278 15.64 -4.35 -3.83
N GLU A 279 15.23 -3.67 -4.87
CA GLU A 279 14.20 -4.12 -5.79
C GLU A 279 14.65 -3.82 -7.22
N ASN A 280 14.70 -4.84 -8.06
CA ASN A 280 15.15 -4.72 -9.47
C ASN A 280 16.54 -4.04 -9.64
N GLY A 281 17.45 -4.21 -8.68
CA GLY A 281 18.80 -3.64 -8.72
C GLY A 281 18.88 -2.16 -8.28
N ALA A 282 17.82 -1.58 -7.75
CA ALA A 282 17.79 -0.26 -7.14
C ALA A 282 17.39 -0.34 -5.66
N ILE A 283 18.04 0.46 -4.81
CA ILE A 283 17.65 0.57 -3.39
C ILE A 283 16.52 1.58 -3.27
N GLN A 284 15.40 1.13 -2.74
CA GLN A 284 14.21 1.94 -2.55
C GLN A 284 13.79 1.97 -1.08
N PHE A 285 13.29 3.13 -0.65
CA PHE A 285 12.78 3.33 0.70
C PHE A 285 11.27 3.49 0.67
N ALA A 286 10.56 2.68 1.45
CA ALA A 286 9.12 2.79 1.58
C ALA A 286 8.75 4.07 2.33
N ILE A 287 7.73 4.75 1.84
CA ILE A 287 7.15 5.94 2.47
C ILE A 287 5.65 5.79 2.59
N LYS A 288 5.07 6.43 3.61
CA LYS A 288 3.62 6.50 3.78
C LYS A 288 3.18 7.95 4.00
N GLY A 289 2.07 8.32 3.38
CA GLY A 289 1.49 9.64 3.55
C GLY A 289 -0.02 9.54 3.71
N THR A 290 -0.56 10.24 4.72
CA THR A 290 -1.99 10.28 4.97
C THR A 290 -2.66 11.29 4.04
N LEU A 291 -3.67 10.86 3.30
CA LEU A 291 -4.48 11.74 2.48
C LEU A 291 -5.31 12.65 3.39
N LYS A 292 -5.34 13.95 3.08
CA LYS A 292 -6.28 14.87 3.72
C LYS A 292 -7.68 14.58 3.18
N ALA A 293 -8.66 14.53 4.08
CA ALA A 293 -10.05 14.40 3.67
C ALA A 293 -10.38 15.48 2.62
N PRO A 294 -11.05 15.14 1.51
CA PRO A 294 -11.49 16.15 0.55
C PRO A 294 -12.40 17.13 1.27
N GLU A 295 -12.17 18.44 1.04
CA GLU A 295 -13.09 19.47 1.53
C GLU A 295 -14.51 19.15 1.02
N GLU A 296 -15.47 19.15 1.94
CA GLU A 296 -16.88 18.87 1.69
C GLU A 296 -17.38 19.71 0.51
N ASN A 297 -17.41 19.18 -0.69
CA ASN A 297 -18.21 19.65 -1.83
C ASN A 297 -17.71 19.22 -3.22
N LYS A 298 -16.76 18.31 -3.35
CA LYS A 298 -16.37 17.83 -4.68
C LYS A 298 -16.51 16.31 -4.80
N THR A 299 -17.67 15.95 -5.35
CA THR A 299 -17.99 14.65 -5.94
C THR A 299 -17.88 13.46 -5.00
N ASN A 300 -18.96 12.73 -4.85
CA ASN A 300 -19.15 11.45 -4.15
C ASN A 300 -18.28 10.28 -4.71
N SER A 301 -17.08 10.54 -5.20
CA SER A 301 -16.18 9.51 -5.71
C SER A 301 -15.20 9.11 -4.62
N PHE A 302 -15.51 8.03 -3.94
CA PHE A 302 -14.51 7.40 -3.09
C PHE A 302 -13.35 6.87 -3.95
N ILE A 303 -12.13 7.03 -3.44
CA ILE A 303 -10.93 6.52 -4.09
C ILE A 303 -10.88 5.01 -3.86
N ARG A 304 -10.83 4.23 -4.93
CA ARG A 304 -10.69 2.77 -4.81
C ARG A 304 -9.31 2.41 -4.28
N ALA A 305 -9.26 1.41 -3.40
CA ALA A 305 -8.01 0.82 -2.93
C ALA A 305 -7.24 0.15 -4.08
N GLY A 306 -5.91 0.18 -4.00
CA GLY A 306 -5.02 -0.45 -4.98
C GLY A 306 -4.76 0.37 -6.25
N LEU A 307 -5.29 1.60 -6.37
CA LEU A 307 -5.00 2.46 -7.52
C LEU A 307 -3.55 2.96 -7.47
N SER A 308 -2.86 2.83 -8.62
CA SER A 308 -1.52 3.40 -8.78
C SER A 308 -1.56 4.92 -8.69
N ALA A 309 -0.60 5.49 -7.98
CA ALA A 309 -0.50 6.92 -7.76
C ALA A 309 0.96 7.37 -7.76
N ASN A 310 1.16 8.62 -8.17
CA ASN A 310 2.43 9.31 -8.06
C ASN A 310 2.29 10.44 -7.03
N ALA A 311 3.21 10.49 -6.07
CA ALA A 311 3.25 11.55 -5.09
C ALA A 311 4.43 12.50 -5.36
N SER A 312 4.14 13.77 -5.61
CA SER A 312 5.12 14.85 -5.65
C SER A 312 5.35 15.34 -4.21
N ILE A 313 6.53 15.08 -3.67
CA ILE A 313 6.95 15.51 -2.33
C ILE A 313 7.57 16.89 -2.45
N ILE A 314 6.95 17.91 -1.88
CA ILE A 314 7.42 19.30 -1.97
C ILE A 314 8.55 19.50 -0.96
N LEU A 315 9.78 19.66 -1.48
CA LEU A 315 10.98 19.86 -0.66
C LEU A 315 11.16 21.32 -0.25
N ASP A 316 10.94 22.25 -1.19
CA ASP A 316 10.98 23.69 -0.96
C ASP A 316 10.12 24.39 -2.00
N GLN A 317 9.60 25.56 -1.66
CA GLN A 317 8.76 26.37 -2.56
C GLN A 317 9.06 27.85 -2.36
N ARG A 318 9.14 28.58 -3.46
CA ARG A 318 9.23 30.03 -3.49
C ARG A 318 8.10 30.57 -4.37
N THR A 319 7.30 31.45 -3.81
CA THR A 319 6.17 32.07 -4.50
C THR A 319 6.57 33.47 -5.01
N ASP A 320 6.07 33.80 -6.20
CA ASP A 320 6.22 35.14 -6.80
C ASP A 320 7.66 35.64 -6.89
N VAL A 321 8.58 34.72 -7.25
CA VAL A 321 10.01 35.07 -7.44
C VAL A 321 10.31 35.34 -8.92
N LEU A 322 11.32 36.16 -9.15
CA LEU A 322 11.85 36.38 -10.48
C LEU A 322 12.57 35.11 -10.94
N ALA A 323 12.11 34.53 -12.03
CA ALA A 323 12.59 33.26 -12.55
C ALA A 323 13.02 33.36 -14.01
N ILE A 324 14.03 32.60 -14.35
CA ILE A 324 14.47 32.39 -15.74
C ILE A 324 14.61 30.90 -16.01
N LYS A 325 14.60 30.50 -17.27
CA LYS A 325 14.93 29.10 -17.60
C LYS A 325 16.38 28.81 -17.20
N GLU A 326 16.60 27.72 -16.48
CA GLU A 326 17.93 27.30 -16.00
C GLU A 326 18.93 27.13 -17.16
N ALA A 327 18.44 26.72 -18.33
CA ALA A 327 19.26 26.61 -19.56
C ALA A 327 19.87 27.93 -20.06
N LEU A 328 19.39 29.10 -19.58
CA LEU A 328 19.93 30.39 -19.91
C LEU A 328 21.13 30.79 -19.04
N VAL A 329 21.30 30.13 -17.91
CA VAL A 329 22.39 30.36 -16.96
C VAL A 329 23.66 29.69 -17.47
N GLN A 330 24.76 30.43 -17.47
CA GLN A 330 26.09 29.92 -17.76
C GLN A 330 26.97 30.04 -16.51
N TYR A 331 27.99 29.21 -16.45
CA TYR A 331 28.97 29.24 -15.36
C TYR A 331 30.34 29.61 -15.91
N ASP A 332 30.99 30.55 -15.28
CA ASP A 332 32.34 30.92 -15.60
C ASP A 332 33.30 29.76 -15.36
N ASN A 333 34.17 29.47 -16.32
CA ASN A 333 35.06 28.30 -16.26
C ASN A 333 36.09 28.38 -15.12
N GLU A 334 36.57 29.61 -14.79
CA GLU A 334 37.61 29.82 -13.77
C GLU A 334 37.00 30.04 -12.38
N THR A 335 36.02 30.95 -12.27
CA THR A 335 35.44 31.37 -11.00
C THR A 335 34.24 30.51 -10.55
N LYS A 336 33.68 29.70 -11.47
CA LYS A 336 32.44 28.91 -11.28
C LYS A 336 31.22 29.74 -10.89
N LYS A 337 31.28 31.07 -11.03
CA LYS A 337 30.15 31.95 -10.75
C LYS A 337 29.13 31.89 -11.87
N PRO A 338 27.81 31.87 -11.52
CA PRO A 338 26.73 31.91 -12.50
C PRO A 338 26.62 33.32 -13.11
N PHE A 339 26.37 33.38 -14.42
CA PHE A 339 26.11 34.61 -15.16
C PHE A 339 25.10 34.39 -16.26
N VAL A 340 24.49 35.46 -16.72
CA VAL A 340 23.64 35.52 -17.90
C VAL A 340 24.13 36.59 -18.83
N GLU A 341 23.79 36.50 -20.10
CA GLU A 341 24.06 37.59 -21.09
C GLU A 341 22.76 38.34 -21.32
N ILE A 342 22.75 39.63 -21.00
CA ILE A 342 21.61 40.53 -21.22
C ILE A 342 21.80 41.31 -22.51
N GLN A 343 20.72 41.51 -23.27
CA GLN A 343 20.71 42.26 -24.49
C GLN A 343 20.76 43.77 -24.17
N THR A 344 21.79 44.45 -24.70
CA THR A 344 21.98 45.90 -24.56
C THR A 344 21.73 46.67 -25.84
N GLY A 345 21.63 45.97 -26.99
CA GLY A 345 21.36 46.50 -28.29
C GLY A 345 21.02 45.38 -29.28
N ASP A 346 20.83 45.72 -30.55
CA ASP A 346 20.54 44.71 -31.59
C ASP A 346 21.72 43.74 -31.71
N GLN A 347 21.46 42.45 -31.35
CA GLN A 347 22.44 41.36 -31.26
C GLN A 347 23.69 41.66 -30.42
N GLN A 348 23.61 42.64 -29.52
CA GLN A 348 24.67 42.97 -28.56
C GLN A 348 24.30 42.46 -27.18
N PHE A 349 25.17 41.66 -26.60
CA PHE A 349 24.94 41.02 -25.31
C PHE A 349 26.07 41.37 -24.34
N GLN A 350 25.70 41.66 -23.10
CA GLN A 350 26.63 41.93 -22.01
C GLN A 350 26.50 40.91 -20.92
N ARG A 351 27.62 40.34 -20.49
CA ARG A 351 27.68 39.42 -19.37
C ARG A 351 27.37 40.13 -18.08
N LYS A 352 26.47 39.50 -17.24
CA LYS A 352 26.10 40.01 -15.94
C LYS A 352 26.07 38.85 -14.94
N GLU A 353 26.85 38.96 -13.84
CA GLU A 353 26.81 37.97 -12.76
C GLU A 353 25.46 38.01 -12.06
N VAL A 354 24.95 36.85 -11.71
CA VAL A 354 23.66 36.69 -11.05
C VAL A 354 23.80 35.81 -9.78
N GLU A 355 22.96 36.06 -8.83
CA GLU A 355 22.84 35.20 -7.64
C GLU A 355 21.58 34.30 -7.78
N LEU A 356 21.82 33.01 -7.82
CA LEU A 356 20.76 32.01 -7.99
C LEU A 356 20.12 31.63 -6.65
N GLY A 357 18.83 31.30 -6.70
CA GLY A 357 18.09 30.78 -5.59
C GLY A 357 17.64 29.33 -5.83
N LEU A 358 16.36 29.06 -5.55
CA LEU A 358 15.76 27.74 -5.74
C LEU A 358 15.65 27.42 -7.24
N SER A 359 15.94 26.17 -7.62
CA SER A 359 15.70 25.63 -8.96
C SER A 359 14.81 24.38 -8.90
N ASP A 360 13.92 24.23 -9.90
CA ASP A 360 13.12 23.04 -10.15
C ASP A 360 13.66 22.17 -11.31
N GLY A 361 14.86 22.55 -11.85
CA GLY A 361 15.49 21.90 -13.01
C GLY A 361 15.01 22.45 -14.36
N ILE A 362 13.97 23.30 -14.40
CA ILE A 362 13.48 24.00 -15.60
C ILE A 362 13.66 25.50 -15.43
N PHE A 363 13.25 26.01 -14.28
CA PHE A 363 13.37 27.42 -13.91
C PHE A 363 14.25 27.57 -12.67
N VAL A 364 14.95 28.67 -12.60
CA VAL A 364 15.78 29.05 -11.45
C VAL A 364 15.42 30.44 -10.96
N GLU A 365 15.30 30.60 -9.66
CA GLU A 365 15.11 31.90 -9.00
C GLU A 365 16.34 32.76 -9.14
N ILE A 366 16.15 34.03 -9.50
CA ILE A 366 17.20 35.04 -9.46
C ILE A 366 16.98 35.96 -8.26
N LYS A 367 17.89 35.89 -7.28
CA LYS A 367 17.87 36.73 -6.09
C LYS A 367 18.40 38.13 -6.35
N SER A 368 19.43 38.25 -7.21
CA SER A 368 20.03 39.50 -7.55
C SER A 368 20.78 39.42 -8.88
N GLY A 369 21.05 40.57 -9.49
CA GLY A 369 21.84 40.67 -10.74
C GLY A 369 21.06 41.16 -11.93
N ILE A 370 19.78 40.85 -12.10
CA ILE A 370 18.92 41.27 -13.22
C ILE A 370 17.59 41.80 -12.74
N SER A 371 16.90 42.53 -13.62
CA SER A 371 15.54 43.05 -13.44
C SER A 371 14.55 42.33 -14.36
N LYS A 372 13.25 42.56 -14.15
CA LYS A 372 12.16 41.96 -14.93
C LYS A 372 12.20 42.41 -16.42
N ASP A 373 12.74 43.60 -16.67
CA ASP A 373 12.75 44.20 -18.00
C ASP A 373 14.00 43.79 -18.79
N ASP A 374 14.99 43.15 -18.19
CA ASP A 374 16.22 42.71 -18.86
C ASP A 374 15.90 41.54 -19.82
N ALA A 375 16.30 41.67 -21.09
CA ALA A 375 16.16 40.59 -22.07
C ALA A 375 17.41 39.70 -22.04
N ILE A 376 17.24 38.42 -21.80
CA ILE A 376 18.31 37.44 -21.59
C ILE A 376 18.49 36.63 -22.87
N LYS A 377 19.73 36.47 -23.30
CA LYS A 377 20.12 35.71 -24.49
C LYS A 377 19.74 34.24 -24.36
N VAL A 378 19.07 33.72 -25.38
CA VAL A 378 18.85 32.29 -25.57
C VAL A 378 20.04 31.71 -26.33
N TRP A 379 20.76 30.77 -25.70
CA TRP A 379 22.00 30.21 -26.26
C TRP A 379 21.79 29.36 -27.52
N ASN A 380 20.57 28.96 -27.83
CA ASN A 380 20.21 28.26 -29.06
C ASN A 380 19.97 29.30 -30.16
N PRO A 381 20.81 29.39 -31.21
CA PRO A 381 20.61 30.36 -32.28
C PRO A 381 19.31 30.08 -33.04
N LEU A 382 18.64 31.14 -33.51
CA LEU A 382 17.39 31.06 -34.29
C LEU A 382 17.60 30.34 -35.63
N LYS A 383 18.83 30.45 -36.20
CA LYS A 383 19.27 29.68 -37.36
C LYS A 383 20.53 28.90 -37.00
N ALA A 384 20.48 27.57 -37.12
CA ALA A 384 21.70 26.79 -37.05
C ALA A 384 22.63 27.19 -38.20
N PRO A 385 23.96 27.32 -37.95
CA PRO A 385 24.91 27.55 -39.05
C PRO A 385 24.75 26.43 -40.09
N GLN A 386 24.50 26.76 -41.34
CA GLN A 386 24.40 25.78 -42.42
C GLN A 386 25.75 25.04 -42.51
N GLY A 387 25.83 23.86 -41.97
CA GLY A 387 27.02 23.02 -42.01
C GLY A 387 27.42 22.78 -43.47
N ARG A 388 28.69 23.04 -43.79
CA ARG A 388 29.31 22.70 -45.07
C ARG A 388 28.91 21.28 -45.45
N GLY A 389 28.25 21.16 -46.61
CA GLY A 389 27.85 19.90 -47.20
C GLY A 389 28.99 18.91 -47.19
N GLY A 390 28.70 17.71 -46.67
CA GLY A 390 29.64 16.61 -46.61
C GLY A 390 30.18 16.30 -48.01
N TYR A 391 31.47 16.17 -48.07
CA TYR A 391 32.17 15.52 -49.18
C TYR A 391 31.65 14.08 -49.26
N ASN A 392 30.86 13.77 -50.27
CA ASN A 392 30.66 12.41 -50.72
C ASN A 392 31.91 11.95 -51.42
N GLY A 393 32.67 11.05 -50.82
CA GLY A 393 33.69 10.22 -51.41
C GLY A 393 33.25 8.76 -51.35
#